data_450a671e291e217bb8ce742f0b757a25
#
_entry.id   450a671e291e217bb8ce742f0b757a25
#
_cell.length_a   1.000
_cell.length_b   1.000
_cell.length_c   1.000
_cell.angle_alpha   90.00
_cell.angle_beta   90.00
_cell.angle_gamma   90.00
#
_symmetry.space_group_name_H-M   'P 1'
#
loop_
_entity.id
_entity.type
_entity.pdbx_description
1 polymer ?
#
loop_
_entity_poly.entity_id
_entity_poly.type
_entity_poly.pdbx_seq_one_letter_code
_entity_poly.pdbx_strand_id
1 'polypeptide(L)'
;MKLWQLVLLALLMAACSTSRRIDQSFDLRDASEKTVEFRATSTKHIDSVNLSALRTDVWKLEHYAYPDSIRLFVRVLDTTGFVVTHMAEPYKSANAPDYFPNLMERLGERRRVRDSAVQHFRVREIGELDSIPANIALAIDCSGSMKGAKPTLDLGTELFIGMKRKCDNISLVGYHKTITEVFPLSGDTTTMLREFRGFKKGSQGLFTATFDGIMKSLQTLKNVPLDQPKVCVVFADGDENTSSVRLSDVYEYATRHNISIYCVGFGYANDQALQDLSLYTGGKYYRAYTKADLLAIFLDIYNSLRNYYLVSYVPPRYEGIHNIYLTVDVPGRDTMVARGTYDKTPLNPLADTNEFSKRILFAYNESVIDTSSYIIIDELADALLRFDRVVLEIQGHASRSGPDDDRVDYNMTLSQRRAESVKQALVDRGVQAFRLKTRGFGFSMPVVPNDSEANRALNRRTVFRILRQ
;
A
#
# COMPACT_ATOMS: atom_id res chain seq x y z
N MET A 1 36.73 9.98 51.17
CA MET A 1 35.57 9.48 50.43
C MET A 1 34.59 10.64 50.49
N LYS A 2 34.43 11.49 49.49
CA LYS A 2 33.63 11.12 48.53
C LYS A 2 32.76 12.17 47.88
N LEU A 3 33.32 13.35 47.70
CA LEU A 3 32.68 14.37 46.87
C LEU A 3 32.66 13.94 45.39
N TRP A 4 33.61 13.17 44.97
CA TRP A 4 33.74 12.67 43.59
C TRP A 4 32.70 11.59 43.23
N GLN A 5 32.24 10.79 44.18
CA GLN A 5 31.19 9.79 43.90
C GLN A 5 29.81 10.40 43.76
N LEU A 6 29.54 11.52 44.44
CA LEU A 6 28.29 12.28 44.26
C LEU A 6 28.25 13.04 42.92
N VAL A 7 29.39 13.54 42.43
CA VAL A 7 29.48 14.18 41.12
C VAL A 7 29.32 13.17 39.98
N LEU A 8 29.86 11.95 40.13
CA LEU A 8 29.68 10.88 39.14
C LEU A 8 28.24 10.37 39.09
N LEU A 9 27.55 10.30 40.22
CA LEU A 9 26.13 9.92 40.28
C LEU A 9 25.21 11.01 39.70
N ALA A 10 25.56 12.29 39.93
CA ALA A 10 24.83 13.42 39.33
C ALA A 10 25.03 13.51 37.81
N LEU A 11 26.24 13.17 37.29
CA LEU A 11 26.51 13.09 35.87
C LEU A 11 25.82 11.89 35.19
N LEU A 12 25.67 10.77 35.89
CA LEU A 12 24.89 9.62 35.39
C LEU A 12 23.36 9.86 35.40
N MET A 13 22.87 10.65 36.34
CA MET A 13 21.47 11.05 36.40
C MET A 13 21.14 12.14 35.37
N ALA A 14 22.11 13.02 35.04
CA ALA A 14 21.93 14.01 33.94
C ALA A 14 22.00 13.38 32.57
N ALA A 15 22.66 12.22 32.39
CA ALA A 15 22.68 11.49 31.12
C ALA A 15 21.36 10.70 30.83
N CYS A 16 20.53 10.46 31.86
CA CYS A 16 19.24 9.76 31.71
C CYS A 16 18.02 10.68 31.53
N SER A 17 18.20 12.00 31.56
CA SER A 17 17.07 12.94 31.44
C SER A 17 17.09 13.81 30.19
N THR A 18 17.97 13.54 29.23
CA THR A 18 17.81 14.02 27.85
C THR A 18 17.18 12.95 26.97
N SER A 19 15.99 12.47 27.36
CA SER A 19 15.02 12.13 26.32
C SER A 19 14.76 13.46 25.60
N ARG A 20 15.45 13.70 24.49
CA ARG A 20 14.96 14.65 23.51
C ARG A 20 13.51 14.27 23.31
N ARG A 21 12.58 15.09 23.77
CA ARG A 21 11.25 15.12 23.20
C ARG A 21 11.52 15.40 21.73
N ILE A 22 11.53 14.34 20.94
CA ILE A 22 11.45 14.45 19.49
C ILE A 22 10.15 15.20 19.30
N ASP A 23 10.26 16.42 18.83
CA ASP A 23 9.10 17.25 18.53
C ASP A 23 8.28 16.45 17.52
N GLN A 24 7.13 15.90 17.99
CA GLN A 24 6.27 15.02 17.21
C GLN A 24 5.48 15.79 16.14
N SER A 25 5.65 17.11 16.06
CA SER A 25 5.10 17.92 14.99
C SER A 25 6.09 17.97 13.83
N PHE A 26 5.83 17.18 12.79
CA PHE A 26 6.48 17.37 11.50
C PHE A 26 6.00 18.71 10.91
N ASP A 27 6.78 19.72 11.14
CA ASP A 27 6.61 21.00 10.48
C ASP A 27 7.27 20.92 9.09
N LEU A 28 6.46 20.93 8.04
CA LEU A 28 6.95 21.13 6.67
C LEU A 28 7.57 22.53 6.63
N ARG A 29 8.86 22.65 6.96
CA ARG A 29 9.56 23.92 7.03
C ARG A 29 9.49 24.62 5.68
N ASP A 30 9.21 25.92 5.73
CA ASP A 30 9.29 26.78 4.57
C ASP A 30 10.73 26.81 4.03
N ALA A 31 11.00 25.98 3.05
CA ALA A 31 12.08 26.28 2.14
C ALA A 31 11.59 27.47 1.30
N SER A 32 12.10 28.66 1.60
CA SER A 32 11.89 29.94 0.89
C SER A 32 10.75 29.91 -0.13
N GLU A 33 9.74 30.74 0.04
CA GLU A 33 8.55 30.93 -0.80
C GLU A 33 8.86 30.99 -2.30
N LYS A 34 9.26 29.86 -2.89
CA LYS A 34 9.16 29.68 -4.32
C LYS A 34 7.71 29.35 -4.58
N THR A 35 6.97 30.33 -5.06
CA THR A 35 5.63 30.16 -5.63
C THR A 35 5.67 29.00 -6.62
N VAL A 36 5.13 27.84 -6.22
CA VAL A 36 4.90 26.74 -7.16
C VAL A 36 3.75 27.21 -8.05
N GLU A 37 4.05 27.65 -9.26
CA GLU A 37 3.02 27.96 -10.25
C GLU A 37 2.32 26.65 -10.62
N PHE A 38 1.09 26.49 -10.19
CA PHE A 38 0.18 25.47 -10.71
C PHE A 38 -0.15 25.83 -12.16
N ARG A 39 0.57 25.27 -13.10
CA ARG A 39 0.26 25.37 -14.53
C ARG A 39 -0.57 24.17 -14.95
N ALA A 40 -1.65 24.41 -15.69
CA ALA A 40 -2.34 23.38 -16.44
C ALA A 40 -1.33 22.63 -17.33
N THR A 41 -1.61 21.37 -17.65
CA THR A 41 -0.74 20.46 -18.42
C THR A 41 -0.02 21.20 -19.54
N SER A 42 1.29 21.28 -19.42
CA SER A 42 2.10 21.84 -20.49
C SER A 42 2.70 20.69 -21.26
N THR A 43 2.32 20.58 -22.53
CA THR A 43 2.90 19.64 -23.48
C THR A 43 3.79 20.40 -24.45
N LYS A 44 4.77 19.72 -25.02
CA LYS A 44 5.63 20.23 -26.09
C LYS A 44 5.74 19.20 -27.20
N HIS A 45 5.69 19.65 -28.44
CA HIS A 45 5.95 18.81 -29.59
C HIS A 45 7.42 18.32 -29.58
N ILE A 46 7.69 17.09 -30.01
CA ILE A 46 9.05 16.50 -30.02
C ILE A 46 10.05 17.37 -30.79
N ASP A 47 9.63 18.03 -31.88
CA ASP A 47 10.48 18.90 -32.68
C ASP A 47 10.84 20.23 -32.01
N SER A 48 10.20 20.58 -30.87
CA SER A 48 10.38 21.86 -30.17
C SER A 48 11.14 21.74 -28.84
N VAL A 49 11.67 20.56 -28.52
CA VAL A 49 12.34 20.28 -27.24
C VAL A 49 13.84 20.09 -27.40
N ASN A 50 14.59 20.36 -26.32
CA ASN A 50 16.01 19.99 -26.25
C ASN A 50 16.14 18.45 -26.08
N LEU A 51 16.55 17.76 -27.13
CA LEU A 51 16.61 16.31 -27.13
C LEU A 51 17.60 15.73 -26.12
N SER A 52 18.73 16.40 -25.86
CA SER A 52 19.79 15.90 -24.97
C SER A 52 19.34 15.75 -23.51
N ALA A 53 18.28 16.41 -23.11
CA ALA A 53 17.82 16.54 -21.72
C ALA A 53 16.46 15.89 -21.45
N LEU A 54 15.98 15.05 -22.38
CA LEU A 54 14.75 14.28 -22.17
C LEU A 54 14.96 13.20 -21.11
N ARG A 55 13.89 12.87 -20.38
CA ARG A 55 13.85 11.75 -19.44
C ARG A 55 12.55 10.97 -19.61
N THR A 56 12.58 9.71 -19.24
CA THR A 56 11.39 8.84 -19.23
C THR A 56 10.88 8.64 -17.80
N ASP A 57 9.56 8.48 -17.66
CA ASP A 57 8.90 8.18 -16.39
C ASP A 57 7.76 7.20 -16.65
N VAL A 58 7.73 6.09 -15.90
CA VAL A 58 6.58 5.19 -15.84
C VAL A 58 5.77 5.58 -14.63
N TRP A 59 4.67 6.28 -14.84
CA TRP A 59 3.90 6.83 -13.74
C TRP A 59 2.81 5.88 -13.22
N LYS A 60 2.38 4.90 -14.05
CA LYS A 60 1.40 3.88 -13.68
C LYS A 60 1.66 2.58 -14.43
N LEU A 61 1.36 1.46 -13.79
CA LEU A 61 1.43 0.14 -14.37
C LEU A 61 0.18 -0.66 -13.99
N GLU A 62 -0.57 -1.14 -14.97
CA GLU A 62 -1.74 -1.99 -14.76
C GLU A 62 -1.40 -3.44 -15.08
N HIS A 63 -1.50 -4.29 -14.07
CA HIS A 63 -1.22 -5.72 -14.19
C HIS A 63 -2.36 -6.62 -13.69
N TYR A 64 -3.57 -6.04 -13.52
CA TYR A 64 -4.75 -6.78 -13.03
C TYR A 64 -5.22 -7.87 -13.99
N ALA A 65 -5.00 -7.67 -15.30
CA ALA A 65 -5.35 -8.62 -16.34
C ALA A 65 -4.23 -9.64 -16.65
N TYR A 66 -3.21 -9.73 -15.78
CA TYR A 66 -2.17 -10.75 -15.93
C TYR A 66 -2.77 -12.17 -15.85
N PRO A 67 -2.36 -13.13 -16.67
CA PRO A 67 -1.27 -13.07 -17.67
C PRO A 67 -1.68 -12.61 -19.07
N ASP A 68 -2.89 -12.13 -19.26
CA ASP A 68 -3.43 -11.85 -20.59
C ASP A 68 -3.02 -10.47 -21.12
N SER A 69 -2.79 -9.50 -20.24
CA SER A 69 -2.40 -8.15 -20.64
C SER A 69 -1.71 -7.38 -19.52
N ILE A 70 -0.70 -6.59 -19.90
CA ILE A 70 -0.08 -5.54 -19.09
C ILE A 70 -0.23 -4.22 -19.83
N ARG A 71 -0.43 -3.14 -19.05
CA ARG A 71 -0.46 -1.77 -19.55
C ARG A 71 0.51 -0.89 -18.79
N LEU A 72 1.46 -0.26 -19.49
CA LEU A 72 2.32 0.78 -18.95
C LEU A 72 1.85 2.13 -19.38
N PHE A 73 1.90 3.07 -18.47
CA PHE A 73 1.60 4.48 -18.69
C PHE A 73 2.92 5.25 -18.59
N VAL A 74 3.47 5.61 -19.74
CA VAL A 74 4.83 6.16 -19.87
C VAL A 74 4.73 7.64 -20.24
N ARG A 75 5.61 8.45 -19.68
CA ARG A 75 5.82 9.84 -20.09
C ARG A 75 7.25 10.02 -20.59
N VAL A 76 7.41 10.85 -21.59
CA VAL A 76 8.68 11.45 -21.96
C VAL A 76 8.62 12.91 -21.55
N LEU A 77 9.55 13.37 -20.74
CA LEU A 77 9.55 14.68 -20.11
C LEU A 77 10.79 15.46 -20.53
N ASP A 78 10.61 16.77 -20.74
CA ASP A 78 11.70 17.71 -20.93
C ASP A 78 12.33 18.16 -19.59
N THR A 79 13.32 19.05 -19.62
CA THR A 79 13.98 19.61 -18.43
C THR A 79 13.03 20.41 -17.53
N THR A 80 11.96 20.92 -18.06
CA THR A 80 10.96 21.73 -17.34
C THR A 80 9.82 20.87 -16.78
N GLY A 81 9.83 19.56 -17.08
CA GLY A 81 8.80 18.61 -16.66
C GLY A 81 7.58 18.59 -17.59
N PHE A 82 7.64 19.21 -18.76
CA PHE A 82 6.58 19.14 -19.75
C PHE A 82 6.59 17.80 -20.45
N VAL A 83 5.40 17.25 -20.71
CA VAL A 83 5.26 16.02 -21.45
C VAL A 83 5.55 16.28 -22.94
N VAL A 84 6.47 15.53 -23.49
CA VAL A 84 6.80 15.56 -24.94
C VAL A 84 5.76 14.72 -25.66
N THR A 85 5.20 15.25 -26.74
CA THR A 85 4.10 14.67 -27.52
C THR A 85 4.49 14.43 -28.98
N HIS A 86 3.61 13.77 -29.72
CA HIS A 86 3.79 13.42 -31.15
C HIS A 86 4.87 12.37 -31.40
N MET A 87 5.04 11.44 -30.44
CA MET A 87 5.98 10.32 -30.59
C MET A 87 5.27 8.98 -30.90
N ALA A 88 3.94 8.91 -30.77
CA ALA A 88 3.17 7.70 -31.11
C ALA A 88 1.82 8.07 -31.73
N GLU A 89 1.18 7.06 -32.36
CA GLU A 89 -0.17 7.21 -32.90
C GLU A 89 -1.19 7.55 -31.78
N PRO A 90 -2.22 8.40 -32.05
CA PRO A 90 -2.58 8.94 -33.36
C PRO A 90 -1.92 10.28 -33.73
N TYR A 91 -1.04 10.81 -32.87
CA TYR A 91 -0.49 12.18 -33.03
C TYR A 91 0.85 12.20 -33.80
N LYS A 92 1.52 11.06 -33.93
CA LYS A 92 2.79 10.95 -34.63
C LYS A 92 2.64 11.24 -36.13
N SER A 93 3.56 12.02 -36.70
CA SER A 93 3.65 12.23 -38.12
C SER A 93 3.94 10.93 -38.90
N ALA A 94 3.37 10.72 -40.07
CA ALA A 94 3.54 9.50 -40.87
C ALA A 94 5.01 9.18 -41.19
N ASN A 95 5.85 10.21 -41.36
CA ASN A 95 7.29 10.07 -41.64
C ASN A 95 8.20 10.09 -40.44
N ALA A 96 7.64 10.18 -39.21
CA ALA A 96 8.45 10.16 -38.00
C ALA A 96 9.00 8.76 -37.72
N PRO A 97 10.17 8.64 -37.08
CA PRO A 97 10.77 7.36 -36.74
C PRO A 97 9.90 6.59 -35.74
N ASP A 98 10.23 5.31 -35.55
CA ASP A 98 9.68 4.56 -34.43
C ASP A 98 10.45 4.94 -33.16
N TYR A 99 9.80 5.70 -32.30
CA TYR A 99 10.41 6.15 -31.03
C TYR A 99 10.40 5.07 -29.94
N PHE A 100 9.67 3.96 -30.12
CA PHE A 100 9.54 2.89 -29.14
C PHE A 100 9.86 1.52 -29.76
N PRO A 101 11.11 1.27 -30.16
CA PRO A 101 11.44 0.11 -30.99
C PRO A 101 11.45 -1.23 -30.25
N ASN A 102 11.70 -1.25 -28.93
CA ASN A 102 11.90 -2.50 -28.19
C ASN A 102 11.28 -2.47 -26.82
N LEU A 103 10.71 -3.62 -26.42
CA LEU A 103 10.22 -3.90 -25.09
C LEU A 103 10.78 -5.23 -24.60
N MET A 104 11.30 -5.26 -23.38
CA MET A 104 11.87 -6.44 -22.75
C MET A 104 11.38 -6.56 -21.29
N GLU A 105 11.13 -7.77 -20.83
CA GLU A 105 10.97 -8.05 -19.41
C GLU A 105 12.14 -8.88 -18.88
N ARG A 106 12.62 -8.49 -17.71
CA ARG A 106 13.56 -9.25 -16.91
C ARG A 106 12.82 -9.89 -15.75
N LEU A 107 12.76 -11.21 -15.74
CA LEU A 107 12.01 -12.03 -14.81
C LEU A 107 12.91 -12.50 -13.67
N GLY A 108 12.47 -12.34 -12.44
CA GLY A 108 13.17 -12.76 -11.24
C GLY A 108 14.18 -11.75 -10.69
N GLU A 109 14.84 -12.15 -9.62
CA GLU A 109 15.80 -11.34 -8.87
C GLU A 109 17.14 -12.03 -8.65
N ARG A 110 18.17 -11.22 -8.41
CA ARG A 110 19.51 -11.65 -7.98
C ARG A 110 20.16 -12.67 -8.94
N ARG A 111 20.24 -13.95 -8.51
CA ARG A 111 20.97 -15.01 -9.24
C ARG A 111 20.12 -15.81 -10.23
N ARG A 112 18.79 -15.61 -10.23
CA ARG A 112 17.86 -16.30 -11.13
C ARG A 112 17.11 -15.28 -11.96
N VAL A 113 17.82 -14.71 -12.90
CA VAL A 113 17.29 -13.69 -13.80
C VAL A 113 17.20 -14.26 -15.21
N ARG A 114 16.06 -14.03 -15.88
CA ARG A 114 15.84 -14.40 -17.27
C ARG A 114 15.29 -13.20 -18.03
N ASP A 115 15.96 -12.81 -19.09
CA ASP A 115 15.47 -11.80 -20.01
C ASP A 115 14.51 -12.40 -21.03
N SER A 116 13.39 -11.73 -21.28
CA SER A 116 12.35 -12.13 -22.24
C SER A 116 11.98 -10.94 -23.10
N ALA A 117 12.31 -11.00 -24.39
CA ALA A 117 11.90 -9.98 -25.36
C ALA A 117 10.40 -10.10 -25.63
N VAL A 118 9.70 -8.98 -25.62
CA VAL A 118 8.27 -8.89 -25.97
C VAL A 118 8.18 -8.57 -27.47
N GLN A 119 7.79 -9.58 -28.26
CA GLN A 119 7.78 -9.47 -29.73
C GLN A 119 6.66 -8.55 -30.25
N HIS A 120 5.53 -8.53 -29.55
CA HIS A 120 4.36 -7.77 -29.98
C HIS A 120 3.86 -6.87 -28.83
N PHE A 121 3.96 -5.58 -29.04
CA PHE A 121 3.41 -4.56 -28.15
C PHE A 121 2.86 -3.39 -28.98
N ARG A 122 1.97 -2.64 -28.39
CA ARG A 122 1.37 -1.47 -29.02
C ARG A 122 1.61 -0.25 -28.15
N VAL A 123 2.02 0.85 -28.77
CA VAL A 123 2.13 2.16 -28.12
C VAL A 123 1.07 3.09 -28.72
N ARG A 124 0.26 3.68 -27.87
CA ARG A 124 -0.72 4.71 -28.23
C ARG A 124 -0.47 5.96 -27.41
N GLU A 125 -0.39 7.09 -28.04
CA GLU A 125 -0.36 8.38 -27.36
C GLU A 125 -1.76 8.78 -26.92
N ILE A 126 -1.91 9.16 -25.65
CA ILE A 126 -3.12 9.71 -25.05
C ILE A 126 -2.86 11.18 -24.77
N GLY A 127 -3.73 12.03 -25.26
CA GLY A 127 -3.62 13.47 -25.15
C GLY A 127 -4.91 14.16 -24.72
N GLU A 128 -4.93 15.48 -24.78
CA GLU A 128 -6.07 16.30 -24.33
C GLU A 128 -7.37 16.06 -25.12
N LEU A 129 -7.26 15.58 -26.36
CA LEU A 129 -8.41 15.26 -27.20
C LEU A 129 -9.08 13.93 -26.82
N ASP A 130 -8.38 13.08 -26.09
CA ASP A 130 -8.93 11.85 -25.56
C ASP A 130 -9.77 12.17 -24.31
N SER A 131 -11.09 12.16 -24.44
CA SER A 131 -12.03 12.46 -23.34
C SER A 131 -12.14 11.31 -22.32
N ILE A 132 -11.03 10.70 -21.91
CA ILE A 132 -11.01 9.63 -20.92
C ILE A 132 -11.11 10.26 -19.52
N PRO A 133 -12.19 9.98 -18.74
CA PRO A 133 -12.32 10.52 -17.40
C PRO A 133 -11.30 9.90 -16.43
N ALA A 134 -10.65 10.71 -15.64
CA ALA A 134 -9.88 10.23 -14.48
C ALA A 134 -10.81 10.09 -13.28
N ASN A 135 -10.77 8.92 -12.61
CA ASN A 135 -11.55 8.65 -11.40
C ASN A 135 -10.57 8.53 -10.23
N ILE A 136 -10.61 9.49 -9.32
CA ILE A 136 -9.60 9.68 -8.28
C ILE A 136 -10.25 9.64 -6.90
N ALA A 137 -9.78 8.75 -6.03
CA ALA A 137 -10.12 8.77 -4.61
C ALA A 137 -8.96 9.37 -3.82
N LEU A 138 -9.23 10.38 -3.01
CA LEU A 138 -8.26 10.97 -2.09
C LEU A 138 -8.48 10.39 -0.69
N ALA A 139 -7.44 9.79 -0.10
CA ALA A 139 -7.41 9.33 1.27
C ALA A 139 -6.47 10.22 2.08
N ILE A 140 -7.02 11.01 3.01
CA ILE A 140 -6.27 12.02 3.74
C ILE A 140 -6.21 11.67 5.21
N ASP A 141 -5.01 11.54 5.75
CA ASP A 141 -4.78 11.41 7.18
C ASP A 141 -5.18 12.71 7.91
N CYS A 142 -6.04 12.57 8.92
CA CYS A 142 -6.53 13.64 9.77
C CYS A 142 -6.07 13.48 11.22
N SER A 143 -5.03 12.67 11.48
CA SER A 143 -4.46 12.46 12.80
C SER A 143 -3.77 13.73 13.34
N GLY A 144 -3.47 13.73 14.63
CA GLY A 144 -2.88 14.89 15.29
C GLY A 144 -1.47 15.25 14.82
N SER A 145 -0.70 14.27 14.33
CA SER A 145 0.63 14.45 13.72
C SER A 145 0.59 15.31 12.46
N MET A 146 -0.52 15.27 11.73
CA MET A 146 -0.76 16.06 10.50
C MET A 146 -0.81 17.57 10.69
N LYS A 147 -0.84 18.07 11.93
CA LYS A 147 -1.10 19.50 12.23
C LYS A 147 -0.20 20.45 11.45
N GLY A 148 1.09 20.12 11.30
CA GLY A 148 2.07 20.96 10.55
C GLY A 148 1.88 20.90 9.03
N ALA A 149 1.50 19.73 8.49
CA ALA A 149 1.29 19.52 7.06
C ALA A 149 -0.10 19.94 6.57
N LYS A 150 -1.09 19.95 7.48
CA LYS A 150 -2.50 20.15 7.15
C LYS A 150 -2.80 21.41 6.31
N PRO A 151 -2.29 22.61 6.61
CA PRO A 151 -2.60 23.79 5.79
C PRO A 151 -2.17 23.64 4.33
N THR A 152 -1.01 23.03 4.08
CA THR A 152 -0.49 22.80 2.74
C THR A 152 -1.24 21.68 2.03
N LEU A 153 -1.59 20.62 2.76
CA LEU A 153 -2.40 19.53 2.23
C LEU A 153 -3.81 20.01 1.86
N ASP A 154 -4.40 20.86 2.69
CA ASP A 154 -5.69 21.48 2.43
C ASP A 154 -5.65 22.37 1.17
N LEU A 155 -4.62 23.22 1.04
CA LEU A 155 -4.42 24.03 -0.15
C LEU A 155 -4.23 23.18 -1.41
N GLY A 156 -3.35 22.18 -1.34
CA GLY A 156 -3.12 21.26 -2.45
C GLY A 156 -4.39 20.53 -2.87
N THR A 157 -5.18 20.08 -1.91
CA THR A 157 -6.47 19.42 -2.17
C THR A 157 -7.47 20.34 -2.85
N GLU A 158 -7.60 21.60 -2.39
CA GLU A 158 -8.48 22.58 -3.05
C GLU A 158 -8.05 22.87 -4.48
N LEU A 159 -6.75 23.08 -4.70
CA LEU A 159 -6.20 23.29 -6.04
C LEU A 159 -6.44 22.07 -6.94
N PHE A 160 -6.20 20.87 -6.43
CA PHE A 160 -6.41 19.63 -7.17
C PHE A 160 -7.88 19.46 -7.61
N ILE A 161 -8.84 19.73 -6.70
CA ILE A 161 -10.27 19.70 -7.00
C ILE A 161 -10.62 20.81 -8.01
N GLY A 162 -10.09 22.02 -7.83
CA GLY A 162 -10.37 23.17 -8.71
C GLY A 162 -9.85 23.02 -10.13
N MET A 163 -8.74 22.30 -10.31
CA MET A 163 -8.08 22.08 -11.60
C MET A 163 -8.65 20.91 -12.40
N LYS A 164 -9.52 20.06 -11.81
CA LYS A 164 -10.06 18.88 -12.50
C LYS A 164 -10.80 19.26 -13.79
N ARG A 165 -10.73 18.40 -14.82
CA ARG A 165 -11.55 18.55 -16.02
C ARG A 165 -13.02 18.27 -15.72
N LYS A 166 -13.92 18.74 -16.58
CA LYS A 166 -15.38 18.49 -16.44
C LYS A 166 -15.72 17.00 -16.42
N CYS A 167 -14.97 16.17 -17.16
CA CYS A 167 -15.18 14.72 -17.23
C CYS A 167 -14.58 13.95 -16.04
N ASP A 168 -13.66 14.52 -15.24
CA ASP A 168 -13.00 13.84 -14.15
C ASP A 168 -13.89 13.78 -12.91
N ASN A 169 -13.77 12.69 -12.15
CA ASN A 169 -14.48 12.48 -10.90
C ASN A 169 -13.51 12.34 -9.74
N ILE A 170 -13.85 12.94 -8.61
CA ILE A 170 -13.04 12.85 -7.38
C ILE A 170 -13.95 12.44 -6.22
N SER A 171 -13.44 11.59 -5.32
CA SER A 171 -13.99 11.34 -3.99
C SER A 171 -12.95 11.68 -2.93
N LEU A 172 -13.40 11.93 -1.70
CA LEU A 172 -12.49 12.22 -0.60
C LEU A 172 -12.92 11.52 0.68
N VAL A 173 -11.99 10.82 1.30
CA VAL A 173 -12.13 10.17 2.59
C VAL A 173 -11.06 10.73 3.54
N GLY A 174 -11.50 11.29 4.66
CA GLY A 174 -10.63 11.63 5.78
C GLY A 174 -10.56 10.46 6.76
N TYR A 175 -9.37 10.13 7.26
CA TYR A 175 -9.22 9.04 8.21
C TYR A 175 -8.34 9.45 9.40
N HIS A 176 -8.68 8.93 10.56
CA HIS A 176 -7.91 8.85 11.78
C HIS A 176 -8.38 7.58 12.53
N LYS A 177 -8.81 7.63 13.78
CA LYS A 177 -9.48 6.50 14.44
C LYS A 177 -10.87 6.20 13.81
N THR A 178 -11.55 7.21 13.30
CA THR A 178 -12.81 7.08 12.56
C THR A 178 -12.61 7.46 11.10
N ILE A 179 -13.35 6.78 10.23
CA ILE A 179 -13.29 6.99 8.78
C ILE A 179 -14.50 7.85 8.38
N THR A 180 -14.24 8.95 7.69
CA THR A 180 -15.27 9.89 7.25
C THR A 180 -15.21 10.04 5.73
N GLU A 181 -16.27 9.64 5.03
CA GLU A 181 -16.44 9.99 3.62
C GLU A 181 -16.88 11.47 3.56
N VAL A 182 -15.97 12.34 3.14
CA VAL A 182 -16.22 13.78 3.06
C VAL A 182 -17.16 14.10 1.93
N PHE A 183 -16.91 13.48 0.75
CA PHE A 183 -17.85 13.46 -0.37
C PHE A 183 -17.62 12.20 -1.23
N PRO A 184 -18.70 11.65 -1.81
CA PRO A 184 -18.63 10.49 -2.69
C PRO A 184 -17.99 10.87 -4.03
N LEU A 185 -17.73 9.87 -4.88
CA LEU A 185 -17.22 10.09 -6.23
C LEU A 185 -18.17 10.99 -7.03
N SER A 186 -17.68 12.16 -7.41
CA SER A 186 -18.48 13.22 -8.05
C SER A 186 -17.68 14.00 -9.10
N GLY A 187 -18.38 14.52 -10.08
CA GLY A 187 -17.87 15.50 -11.06
C GLY A 187 -18.15 16.96 -10.67
N ASP A 188 -18.96 17.22 -9.66
CA ASP A 188 -19.37 18.58 -9.26
C ASP A 188 -18.36 19.27 -8.35
N THR A 189 -17.50 20.09 -8.97
CA THR A 189 -16.45 20.87 -8.28
C THR A 189 -16.99 21.75 -7.17
N THR A 190 -18.16 22.38 -7.38
CA THR A 190 -18.74 23.34 -6.41
C THR A 190 -19.14 22.62 -5.13
N THR A 191 -19.87 21.51 -5.27
CA THR A 191 -20.25 20.67 -4.13
C THR A 191 -19.03 20.11 -3.40
N MET A 192 -18.05 19.55 -4.13
CA MET A 192 -16.83 19.01 -3.53
C MET A 192 -16.06 20.04 -2.70
N LEU A 193 -15.87 21.26 -3.22
CA LEU A 193 -15.17 22.35 -2.50
C LEU A 193 -15.96 22.78 -1.26
N ARG A 194 -17.29 22.84 -1.34
CA ARG A 194 -18.15 23.19 -0.19
C ARG A 194 -18.02 22.15 0.91
N GLU A 195 -18.19 20.88 0.60
CA GLU A 195 -18.08 19.75 1.56
C GLU A 195 -16.68 19.68 2.18
N PHE A 196 -15.64 19.83 1.36
CA PHE A 196 -14.26 19.84 1.84
C PHE A 196 -13.97 20.99 2.81
N ARG A 197 -14.41 22.21 2.47
CA ARG A 197 -14.26 23.38 3.36
C ARG A 197 -15.04 23.25 4.66
N GLY A 198 -16.19 22.57 4.63
CA GLY A 198 -16.94 22.20 5.82
C GLY A 198 -16.18 21.22 6.70
N PHE A 199 -15.56 20.22 6.10
CA PHE A 199 -14.80 19.17 6.80
C PHE A 199 -13.53 19.71 7.48
N LYS A 200 -12.82 20.68 6.90
CA LYS A 200 -11.63 21.31 7.49
C LYS A 200 -11.79 21.78 8.94
N LYS A 201 -13.02 22.08 9.37
CA LYS A 201 -13.33 22.61 10.69
C LYS A 201 -13.37 21.51 11.76
N GLY A 202 -13.32 20.23 11.41
CA GLY A 202 -13.49 19.10 12.32
C GLY A 202 -12.25 18.23 12.48
N SER A 203 -12.00 17.86 13.69
CA SER A 203 -11.32 16.73 14.33
C SER A 203 -9.87 16.38 13.95
N GLN A 204 -9.04 16.39 14.98
CA GLN A 204 -7.73 15.75 15.03
C GLN A 204 -7.86 14.56 16.00
N GLY A 205 -7.72 13.33 15.51
CA GLY A 205 -7.64 12.12 16.34
C GLY A 205 -6.21 11.82 16.75
N LEU A 206 -6.04 10.98 17.79
CA LEU A 206 -4.71 10.55 18.27
C LEU A 206 -4.24 9.24 17.60
N PHE A 207 -5.13 8.54 16.90
CA PHE A 207 -4.87 7.23 16.30
C PHE A 207 -5.09 7.29 14.80
N THR A 208 -4.39 6.43 14.06
CA THR A 208 -4.42 6.39 12.60
C THR A 208 -4.83 5.01 12.13
N ALA A 209 -5.99 4.91 11.47
CA ALA A 209 -6.51 3.71 10.82
C ALA A 209 -6.30 3.83 9.30
N THR A 210 -5.06 3.77 8.86
CA THR A 210 -4.66 4.02 7.47
C THR A 210 -5.28 3.02 6.51
N PHE A 211 -5.23 1.72 6.81
CA PHE A 211 -5.76 0.69 5.91
C PHE A 211 -7.28 0.73 5.82
N ASP A 212 -7.98 1.06 6.92
CA ASP A 212 -9.44 1.27 6.89
C ASP A 212 -9.79 2.49 6.02
N GLY A 213 -9.03 3.59 6.13
CA GLY A 213 -9.17 4.78 5.31
C GLY A 213 -8.93 4.53 3.82
N ILE A 214 -7.86 3.79 3.50
CA ILE A 214 -7.57 3.36 2.13
C ILE A 214 -8.69 2.48 1.61
N MET A 215 -9.09 1.44 2.35
CA MET A 215 -10.16 0.53 1.93
C MET A 215 -11.46 1.29 1.64
N LYS A 216 -11.84 2.23 2.50
CA LYS A 216 -13.02 3.06 2.27
C LYS A 216 -12.88 3.91 1.00
N SER A 217 -11.69 4.46 0.74
CA SER A 217 -11.42 5.24 -0.47
C SER A 217 -11.50 4.37 -1.73
N LEU A 218 -10.95 3.15 -1.70
CA LEU A 218 -11.07 2.20 -2.81
C LEU A 218 -12.53 1.85 -3.11
N GLN A 219 -13.35 1.70 -2.06
CA GLN A 219 -14.78 1.39 -2.20
C GLN A 219 -15.55 2.49 -2.92
N THR A 220 -15.14 3.75 -2.88
CA THR A 220 -15.78 4.82 -3.64
C THR A 220 -15.62 4.64 -5.15
N LEU A 221 -14.57 3.91 -5.59
CA LEU A 221 -14.28 3.63 -7.00
C LEU A 221 -14.85 2.30 -7.52
N LYS A 222 -15.52 1.51 -6.69
CA LYS A 222 -15.96 0.15 -7.04
C LYS A 222 -16.88 0.05 -8.26
N ASN A 223 -17.69 1.06 -8.48
CA ASN A 223 -18.70 1.09 -9.57
C ASN A 223 -18.15 1.73 -10.85
N VAL A 224 -16.91 2.21 -10.87
CA VAL A 224 -16.27 2.74 -12.06
C VAL A 224 -15.93 1.57 -13.00
N PRO A 225 -16.23 1.67 -14.31
CA PRO A 225 -15.88 0.65 -15.29
C PRO A 225 -14.41 0.26 -15.27
N LEU A 226 -14.09 -1.01 -15.58
CA LEU A 226 -12.71 -1.54 -15.51
C LEU A 226 -11.78 -0.92 -16.56
N ASP A 227 -12.30 -0.44 -17.66
CA ASP A 227 -11.57 0.20 -18.75
C ASP A 227 -11.22 1.67 -18.48
N GLN A 228 -11.84 2.28 -17.47
CA GLN A 228 -11.53 3.65 -17.05
C GLN A 228 -10.41 3.69 -16.01
N PRO A 229 -9.47 4.65 -16.10
CA PRO A 229 -8.43 4.82 -15.10
C PRO A 229 -9.00 5.10 -13.70
N LYS A 230 -8.54 4.33 -12.72
CA LYS A 230 -8.87 4.48 -11.30
C LYS A 230 -7.61 4.63 -10.48
N VAL A 231 -7.56 5.68 -9.68
CA VAL A 231 -6.40 6.00 -8.84
C VAL A 231 -6.86 6.34 -7.43
N CYS A 232 -6.23 5.76 -6.43
CA CYS A 232 -6.37 6.18 -5.04
C CYS A 232 -5.08 6.89 -4.62
N VAL A 233 -5.17 8.13 -4.14
CA VAL A 233 -4.03 8.90 -3.64
C VAL A 233 -4.11 8.97 -2.12
N VAL A 234 -3.12 8.40 -1.45
CA VAL A 234 -3.04 8.28 0.01
C VAL A 234 -2.01 9.26 0.55
N PHE A 235 -2.41 10.10 1.47
CA PHE A 235 -1.51 10.99 2.22
C PHE A 235 -1.37 10.48 3.64
N ALA A 236 -0.15 10.10 4.04
CA ALA A 236 0.16 9.53 5.34
C ALA A 236 1.44 10.12 5.94
N ASP A 237 1.43 10.42 7.24
CA ASP A 237 2.58 10.96 7.98
C ASP A 237 3.05 10.08 9.14
N GLY A 238 2.39 8.96 9.39
CA GLY A 238 2.68 8.10 10.52
C GLY A 238 2.45 6.63 10.25
N ASP A 239 2.74 5.84 11.29
CA ASP A 239 2.54 4.40 11.26
C ASP A 239 1.07 4.03 11.48
N GLU A 240 0.66 2.98 10.78
CA GLU A 240 -0.61 2.30 11.00
C GLU A 240 -0.66 1.67 12.41
N ASN A 241 -1.71 1.94 13.18
CA ASN A 241 -1.80 1.42 14.54
C ASN A 241 -3.20 0.98 15.01
N THR A 242 -4.24 1.12 14.18
CA THR A 242 -5.62 0.96 14.66
C THR A 242 -6.56 0.30 13.63
N SER A 243 -6.15 0.05 12.40
CA SER A 243 -7.02 -0.51 11.36
C SER A 243 -7.56 -1.89 11.73
N SER A 244 -8.79 -2.13 11.35
CA SER A 244 -9.44 -3.46 11.39
C SER A 244 -9.16 -4.27 10.12
N VAL A 245 -8.93 -3.59 9.01
CA VAL A 245 -8.58 -4.16 7.70
C VAL A 245 -7.09 -4.43 7.65
N ARG A 246 -6.69 -5.57 7.08
CA ARG A 246 -5.28 -5.90 6.86
C ARG A 246 -4.77 -5.32 5.54
N LEU A 247 -3.46 -5.13 5.44
CA LEU A 247 -2.81 -4.67 4.23
C LEU A 247 -3.06 -5.61 3.04
N SER A 248 -3.09 -6.93 3.27
CA SER A 248 -3.43 -7.94 2.25
C SER A 248 -4.83 -7.73 1.66
N ASP A 249 -5.80 -7.37 2.49
CA ASP A 249 -7.18 -7.13 2.04
C ASP A 249 -7.26 -5.88 1.14
N VAL A 250 -6.44 -4.86 1.45
CA VAL A 250 -6.29 -3.65 0.62
C VAL A 250 -5.70 -4.00 -0.75
N TYR A 251 -4.62 -4.82 -0.78
CA TYR A 251 -4.00 -5.28 -2.02
C TYR A 251 -4.98 -6.05 -2.90
N GLU A 252 -5.68 -7.03 -2.31
CA GLU A 252 -6.64 -7.84 -3.03
C GLU A 252 -7.77 -7.00 -3.62
N TYR A 253 -8.32 -6.08 -2.82
CA TYR A 253 -9.38 -5.19 -3.28
C TYR A 253 -8.92 -4.27 -4.42
N ALA A 254 -7.77 -3.62 -4.27
CA ALA A 254 -7.22 -2.73 -5.28
C ALA A 254 -6.96 -3.47 -6.61
N THR A 255 -6.35 -4.64 -6.54
CA THR A 255 -6.04 -5.47 -7.72
C THR A 255 -7.32 -5.95 -8.40
N ARG A 256 -8.29 -6.47 -7.64
CA ARG A 256 -9.57 -6.97 -8.17
C ARG A 256 -10.35 -5.88 -8.92
N HIS A 257 -10.28 -4.65 -8.46
CA HIS A 257 -11.01 -3.52 -9.03
C HIS A 257 -10.16 -2.66 -9.99
N ASN A 258 -8.93 -3.07 -10.31
CA ASN A 258 -7.99 -2.30 -11.15
C ASN A 258 -7.79 -0.86 -10.65
N ILE A 259 -7.47 -0.71 -9.36
CA ILE A 259 -7.22 0.59 -8.75
C ILE A 259 -5.73 0.67 -8.42
N SER A 260 -5.01 1.65 -8.99
CA SER A 260 -3.62 1.92 -8.63
C SER A 260 -3.57 2.86 -7.43
N ILE A 261 -2.75 2.51 -6.43
CA ILE A 261 -2.60 3.30 -5.21
C ILE A 261 -1.32 4.13 -5.27
N TYR A 262 -1.46 5.43 -5.19
CA TYR A 262 -0.36 6.38 -5.06
C TYR A 262 -0.21 6.75 -3.59
N CYS A 263 0.97 6.55 -3.04
CA CYS A 263 1.23 6.93 -1.65
C CYS A 263 2.14 8.14 -1.59
N VAL A 264 1.76 9.12 -0.79
CA VAL A 264 2.53 10.32 -0.48
C VAL A 264 2.88 10.26 0.99
N GLY A 265 4.12 9.88 1.29
CA GLY A 265 4.65 9.81 2.64
C GLY A 265 5.32 11.10 3.05
N PHE A 266 5.14 11.53 4.29
CA PHE A 266 5.85 12.64 4.92
C PHE A 266 5.96 12.41 6.42
N GLY A 267 6.73 13.25 7.13
CA GLY A 267 6.93 13.05 8.57
C GLY A 267 7.60 11.72 8.91
N TYR A 268 6.95 10.95 9.75
CA TYR A 268 7.40 9.63 10.23
C TYR A 268 6.73 8.46 9.52
N ALA A 269 6.19 8.67 8.30
CA ALA A 269 5.53 7.63 7.54
C ALA A 269 6.44 6.40 7.34
N ASN A 270 5.84 5.21 7.41
CA ASN A 270 6.53 3.96 7.08
C ASN A 270 6.72 3.87 5.56
N ASP A 271 7.85 4.39 5.08
CA ASP A 271 8.16 4.49 3.66
C ASP A 271 8.13 3.12 2.97
N GLN A 272 8.62 2.06 3.61
CA GLN A 272 8.66 0.73 3.01
C GLN A 272 7.24 0.19 2.75
N ALA A 273 6.35 0.25 3.74
CA ALA A 273 4.97 -0.23 3.59
C ALA A 273 4.21 0.54 2.50
N LEU A 274 4.41 1.87 2.42
CA LEU A 274 3.79 2.71 1.41
C LEU A 274 4.37 2.48 0.00
N GLN A 275 5.69 2.22 -0.09
CA GLN A 275 6.34 1.84 -1.35
C GLN A 275 5.82 0.51 -1.86
N ASP A 276 5.75 -0.50 -0.98
CA ASP A 276 5.26 -1.84 -1.33
C ASP A 276 3.79 -1.78 -1.78
N LEU A 277 2.96 -0.99 -1.07
CA LEU A 277 1.56 -0.78 -1.43
C LEU A 277 1.42 -0.17 -2.83
N SER A 278 2.20 0.87 -3.13
CA SER A 278 2.19 1.50 -4.45
C SER A 278 2.70 0.54 -5.53
N LEU A 279 3.83 -0.12 -5.30
CA LEU A 279 4.41 -1.06 -6.25
C LEU A 279 3.46 -2.21 -6.58
N TYR A 280 2.86 -2.82 -5.55
CA TYR A 280 1.98 -3.97 -5.71
C TYR A 280 0.70 -3.65 -6.49
N THR A 281 0.20 -2.42 -6.38
CA THR A 281 -1.01 -1.96 -7.05
C THR A 281 -0.74 -1.23 -8.38
N GLY A 282 0.52 -1.15 -8.80
CA GLY A 282 0.94 -0.48 -10.03
C GLY A 282 0.83 1.05 -9.98
N GLY A 283 0.86 1.63 -8.79
CA GLY A 283 0.92 3.07 -8.57
C GLY A 283 2.34 3.58 -8.37
N LYS A 284 2.47 4.73 -7.71
CA LYS A 284 3.76 5.40 -7.47
C LYS A 284 3.86 5.90 -6.04
N TYR A 285 5.04 5.77 -5.46
CA TYR A 285 5.36 6.33 -4.15
C TYR A 285 6.06 7.68 -4.30
N TYR A 286 5.68 8.64 -3.47
CA TYR A 286 6.31 9.95 -3.34
C TYR A 286 6.71 10.19 -1.90
N ARG A 287 7.84 10.86 -1.69
CA ARG A 287 8.25 11.37 -0.40
C ARG A 287 8.28 12.89 -0.42
N ALA A 288 7.51 13.53 0.44
CA ALA A 288 7.52 14.98 0.61
C ALA A 288 8.33 15.36 1.84
N TYR A 289 9.26 16.28 1.69
CA TYR A 289 10.08 16.85 2.77
C TYR A 289 9.72 18.31 3.05
N THR A 290 9.12 19.00 2.09
CA THR A 290 8.77 20.41 2.16
C THR A 290 7.32 20.65 1.66
N LYS A 291 6.76 21.82 1.98
CA LYS A 291 5.47 22.25 1.43
C LYS A 291 5.50 22.33 -0.10
N ALA A 292 6.63 22.78 -0.65
CA ALA A 292 6.81 22.86 -2.10
C ALA A 292 6.79 21.49 -2.75
N ASP A 293 7.41 20.45 -2.13
CA ASP A 293 7.36 19.07 -2.62
C ASP A 293 5.93 18.56 -2.65
N LEU A 294 5.15 18.79 -1.59
CA LEU A 294 3.77 18.33 -1.50
C LEU A 294 2.91 18.93 -2.63
N LEU A 295 3.04 20.23 -2.90
CA LEU A 295 2.34 20.88 -4.00
C LEU A 295 2.80 20.39 -5.37
N ALA A 296 4.12 20.18 -5.55
CA ALA A 296 4.69 19.62 -6.77
C ALA A 296 4.17 18.18 -7.04
N ILE A 297 4.01 17.38 -5.98
CA ILE A 297 3.46 16.01 -6.06
C ILE A 297 1.99 16.06 -6.52
N PHE A 298 1.16 16.93 -5.96
CA PHE A 298 -0.21 17.11 -6.44
C PHE A 298 -0.26 17.45 -7.94
N LEU A 299 0.63 18.35 -8.38
CA LEU A 299 0.73 18.74 -9.79
C LEU A 299 1.21 17.57 -10.67
N ASP A 300 2.22 16.81 -10.21
CA ASP A 300 2.72 15.63 -10.94
C ASP A 300 1.64 14.57 -11.09
N ILE A 301 0.90 14.26 -10.03
CA ILE A 301 -0.22 13.32 -10.08
C ILE A 301 -1.28 13.81 -11.06
N TYR A 302 -1.67 15.08 -10.97
CA TYR A 302 -2.67 15.67 -11.86
C TYR A 302 -2.27 15.59 -13.33
N ASN A 303 -1.03 15.96 -13.66
CA ASN A 303 -0.51 15.94 -15.02
C ASN A 303 -0.35 14.51 -15.57
N SER A 304 0.01 13.56 -14.71
CA SER A 304 0.20 12.15 -15.09
C SER A 304 -1.06 11.50 -15.67
N LEU A 305 -2.22 11.97 -15.25
CA LEU A 305 -3.50 11.38 -15.66
C LEU A 305 -3.97 11.82 -17.07
N ARG A 306 -3.22 12.66 -17.79
CA ARG A 306 -3.72 13.35 -18.99
C ARG A 306 -2.95 13.11 -20.26
N ASN A 307 -1.63 13.22 -20.20
CA ASN A 307 -0.78 13.09 -21.37
C ASN A 307 0.25 12.00 -21.12
N TYR A 308 0.15 10.89 -21.83
CA TYR A 308 1.03 9.73 -21.65
C TYR A 308 1.00 8.82 -22.87
N TYR A 309 1.97 7.94 -22.94
CA TYR A 309 2.03 6.83 -23.88
C TYR A 309 1.51 5.58 -23.20
N LEU A 310 0.40 5.02 -23.71
CA LEU A 310 -0.15 3.75 -23.27
C LEU A 310 0.53 2.63 -24.03
N VAL A 311 1.37 1.87 -23.35
CA VAL A 311 2.02 0.67 -23.87
C VAL A 311 1.24 -0.55 -23.42
N SER A 312 0.80 -1.39 -24.33
CA SER A 312 0.04 -2.61 -24.02
C SER A 312 0.63 -3.83 -24.72
N TYR A 313 0.73 -4.94 -23.99
CA TYR A 313 1.32 -6.19 -24.47
C TYR A 313 0.86 -7.39 -23.64
N VAL A 314 1.12 -8.60 -24.17
CA VAL A 314 0.95 -9.85 -23.42
C VAL A 314 2.29 -10.23 -22.74
N PRO A 315 2.32 -10.32 -21.42
CA PRO A 315 3.57 -10.58 -20.70
C PRO A 315 3.99 -12.05 -20.75
N PRO A 316 5.27 -12.35 -20.54
CA PRO A 316 5.71 -13.71 -20.27
C PRO A 316 5.11 -14.21 -18.94
N ARG A 317 4.71 -15.48 -18.89
CA ARG A 317 4.18 -16.10 -17.66
C ARG A 317 5.32 -16.40 -16.69
N TYR A 318 5.27 -15.78 -15.52
CA TYR A 318 6.23 -15.98 -14.45
C TYR A 318 5.61 -15.56 -13.11
N GLU A 319 5.77 -16.39 -12.08
CA GLU A 319 5.37 -16.06 -10.70
C GLU A 319 6.55 -15.41 -9.97
N GLY A 320 6.55 -14.10 -9.80
CA GLY A 320 7.63 -13.35 -9.21
C GLY A 320 7.73 -11.93 -9.73
N ILE A 321 8.87 -11.32 -9.56
CA ILE A 321 9.13 -9.94 -9.96
C ILE A 321 9.42 -9.86 -11.45
N HIS A 322 8.72 -8.95 -12.10
CA HIS A 322 8.87 -8.57 -13.51
C HIS A 322 9.44 -7.16 -13.58
N ASN A 323 10.62 -7.01 -14.16
CA ASN A 323 11.21 -5.71 -14.45
C ASN A 323 11.08 -5.42 -15.93
N ILE A 324 10.39 -4.35 -16.27
CA ILE A 324 10.09 -3.96 -17.65
C ILE A 324 11.09 -2.90 -18.12
N TYR A 325 11.55 -3.03 -19.34
CA TYR A 325 12.47 -2.11 -20.00
C TYR A 325 11.90 -1.75 -21.38
N LEU A 326 11.31 -0.56 -21.50
CA LEU A 326 10.88 -0.01 -22.77
C LEU A 326 11.95 0.92 -23.31
N THR A 327 12.47 0.58 -24.46
CA THR A 327 13.43 1.43 -25.18
C THR A 327 12.72 2.64 -25.78
N VAL A 328 13.27 3.83 -25.53
CA VAL A 328 12.81 5.08 -26.18
C VAL A 328 13.98 5.65 -26.95
N ASP A 329 13.87 5.60 -28.27
CA ASP A 329 14.92 6.01 -29.20
C ASP A 329 14.51 7.30 -29.92
N VAL A 330 15.29 8.34 -29.73
CA VAL A 330 15.06 9.63 -30.36
C VAL A 330 16.30 9.99 -31.18
N PRO A 331 16.18 10.18 -32.49
CA PRO A 331 17.32 10.51 -33.34
C PRO A 331 18.09 11.74 -32.83
N GLY A 332 19.39 11.63 -32.77
CA GLY A 332 20.29 12.72 -32.33
C GLY A 332 20.61 12.71 -30.83
N ARG A 333 20.22 11.67 -30.08
CA ARG A 333 20.61 11.49 -28.68
C ARG A 333 20.84 10.01 -28.33
N ASP A 334 21.39 9.76 -27.15
CA ASP A 334 21.52 8.40 -26.61
C ASP A 334 20.15 7.82 -26.27
N THR A 335 20.00 6.52 -26.50
CA THR A 335 18.79 5.76 -26.22
C THR A 335 18.39 5.83 -24.73
N MET A 336 17.14 6.14 -24.46
CA MET A 336 16.56 6.12 -23.11
C MET A 336 15.88 4.78 -22.85
N VAL A 337 15.70 4.46 -21.56
CA VAL A 337 14.95 3.29 -21.13
C VAL A 337 13.92 3.69 -20.06
N ALA A 338 12.66 3.54 -20.39
CA ALA A 338 11.59 3.64 -19.38
C ALA A 338 11.51 2.30 -18.63
N ARG A 339 11.48 2.39 -17.29
CA ARG A 339 11.53 1.21 -16.42
C ARG A 339 10.27 1.12 -15.59
N GLY A 340 9.66 -0.06 -15.58
CA GLY A 340 8.55 -0.41 -14.70
C GLY A 340 8.84 -1.72 -13.97
N THR A 341 8.19 -1.92 -12.84
CA THR A 341 8.30 -3.17 -12.08
C THR A 341 6.92 -3.55 -11.56
N TYR A 342 6.58 -4.83 -11.64
CA TYR A 342 5.43 -5.39 -10.96
C TYR A 342 5.74 -6.76 -10.39
N ASP A 343 5.03 -7.13 -9.33
CA ASP A 343 5.23 -8.38 -8.63
C ASP A 343 4.01 -9.30 -8.80
N LYS A 344 4.25 -10.52 -9.26
CA LYS A 344 3.29 -11.62 -9.36
C LYS A 344 3.65 -12.77 -8.43
N THR A 345 4.52 -12.51 -7.46
CA THR A 345 4.71 -13.45 -6.35
C THR A 345 3.35 -13.66 -5.67
N PRO A 346 2.91 -14.91 -5.50
CA PRO A 346 1.66 -15.18 -4.80
C PRO A 346 1.70 -14.56 -3.40
N LEU A 347 0.65 -13.78 -3.06
CA LEU A 347 0.53 -13.19 -1.72
C LEU A 347 0.61 -14.29 -0.67
N ASN A 348 1.56 -14.16 0.26
CA ASN A 348 1.59 -15.01 1.43
C ASN A 348 0.77 -14.35 2.55
N PRO A 349 -0.44 -14.79 2.84
CA PRO A 349 -1.26 -14.20 3.89
C PRO A 349 -0.65 -14.37 5.29
N LEU A 350 0.46 -15.13 5.38
CA LEU A 350 1.22 -15.37 6.60
C LEU A 350 2.47 -14.47 6.71
N ALA A 351 2.80 -13.67 5.68
CA ALA A 351 4.06 -12.91 5.63
C ALA A 351 4.05 -11.67 6.54
N ASP A 352 2.88 -11.10 6.80
CA ASP A 352 2.75 -9.81 7.51
C ASP A 352 2.94 -9.92 9.02
N THR A 353 3.01 -11.14 9.58
CA THR A 353 3.18 -11.33 11.02
C THR A 353 3.97 -12.58 11.31
N ASN A 354 4.96 -12.47 12.21
CA ASN A 354 5.62 -13.67 12.77
C ASN A 354 4.66 -14.51 13.63
N GLU A 355 3.54 -13.93 14.05
CA GLU A 355 2.54 -14.54 14.92
C GLU A 355 1.15 -13.96 14.62
N PHE A 356 0.15 -14.79 14.45
CA PHE A 356 -1.25 -14.38 14.29
C PHE A 356 -2.18 -15.27 15.08
N SER A 357 -3.32 -14.72 15.51
CA SER A 357 -4.32 -15.46 16.27
C SER A 357 -5.57 -15.68 15.44
N LYS A 358 -6.06 -16.91 15.41
CA LYS A 358 -7.37 -17.26 14.83
C LYS A 358 -8.21 -17.93 15.91
N ARG A 359 -9.48 -17.57 15.96
CA ARG A 359 -10.40 -18.16 16.93
C ARG A 359 -10.92 -19.51 16.43
N ILE A 360 -10.20 -20.58 16.78
CA ILE A 360 -10.67 -21.95 16.60
C ILE A 360 -11.53 -22.30 17.81
N LEU A 361 -12.78 -22.66 17.59
CA LEU A 361 -13.71 -23.11 18.61
C LEU A 361 -13.60 -24.60 18.87
N PHE A 362 -13.79 -24.99 20.11
CA PHE A 362 -13.76 -26.39 20.55
C PHE A 362 -14.98 -26.66 21.41
N ALA A 363 -15.44 -27.91 21.41
CA ALA A 363 -16.48 -28.36 22.33
C ALA A 363 -16.04 -28.12 23.80
N TYR A 364 -17.01 -27.92 24.67
CA TYR A 364 -16.76 -27.60 26.07
C TYR A 364 -15.87 -28.67 26.72
N ASN A 365 -14.77 -28.23 27.29
CA ASN A 365 -13.79 -29.07 27.97
C ASN A 365 -13.15 -30.19 27.10
N GLU A 366 -13.23 -30.08 25.77
CA GLU A 366 -12.73 -31.05 24.80
C GLU A 366 -11.72 -30.41 23.84
N SER A 367 -11.07 -31.26 23.05
CA SER A 367 -10.20 -30.87 21.96
C SER A 367 -10.81 -31.09 20.57
N VAL A 368 -12.09 -31.47 20.50
CA VAL A 368 -12.83 -31.60 19.24
C VAL A 368 -13.09 -30.23 18.67
N ILE A 369 -12.68 -30.01 17.41
CA ILE A 369 -12.87 -28.73 16.71
C ILE A 369 -14.35 -28.59 16.36
N ASP A 370 -14.93 -27.42 16.67
CA ASP A 370 -16.27 -27.08 16.25
C ASP A 370 -16.36 -26.92 14.73
N THR A 371 -17.44 -27.44 14.15
CA THR A 371 -17.64 -27.47 12.69
C THR A 371 -17.57 -26.09 12.03
N SER A 372 -17.97 -25.03 12.72
CA SER A 372 -17.89 -23.64 12.24
C SER A 372 -16.45 -23.15 12.05
N SER A 373 -15.47 -23.77 12.71
CA SER A 373 -14.05 -23.42 12.60
C SER A 373 -13.34 -24.06 11.42
N TYR A 374 -13.96 -25.03 10.75
CA TYR A 374 -13.29 -25.70 9.61
C TYR A 374 -13.04 -24.77 8.44
N ILE A 375 -13.86 -23.73 8.24
CA ILE A 375 -13.61 -22.72 7.21
C ILE A 375 -12.27 -22.03 7.42
N ILE A 376 -11.91 -21.73 8.68
CA ILE A 376 -10.62 -21.10 9.02
C ILE A 376 -9.47 -22.09 8.79
N ILE A 377 -9.70 -23.36 9.08
CA ILE A 377 -8.70 -24.41 8.86
C ILE A 377 -8.48 -24.65 7.36
N ASP A 378 -9.53 -24.59 6.55
CA ASP A 378 -9.47 -24.71 5.10
C ASP A 378 -8.64 -23.57 4.50
N GLU A 379 -8.94 -22.32 4.88
CA GLU A 379 -8.16 -21.14 4.45
C GLU A 379 -6.69 -21.24 4.83
N LEU A 380 -6.40 -21.71 6.05
CA LEU A 380 -5.03 -21.86 6.54
C LEU A 380 -4.30 -23.01 5.82
N ALA A 381 -5.00 -24.11 5.54
CA ALA A 381 -4.44 -25.23 4.77
C ALA A 381 -4.10 -24.80 3.34
N ASP A 382 -5.00 -24.09 2.66
CA ASP A 382 -4.78 -23.57 1.31
C ASP A 382 -3.57 -22.63 1.27
N ALA A 383 -3.43 -21.76 2.28
CA ALA A 383 -2.27 -20.88 2.40
C ALA A 383 -0.97 -21.70 2.59
N LEU A 384 -0.97 -22.70 3.47
CA LEU A 384 0.21 -23.53 3.73
C LEU A 384 0.56 -24.47 2.56
N LEU A 385 -0.40 -24.89 1.77
CA LEU A 385 -0.15 -25.67 0.54
C LEU A 385 0.46 -24.80 -0.56
N ARG A 386 0.04 -23.55 -0.65
CA ARG A 386 0.60 -22.57 -1.59
C ARG A 386 2.04 -22.18 -1.20
N PHE A 387 2.31 -22.01 0.10
CA PHE A 387 3.61 -21.61 0.64
C PHE A 387 4.30 -22.79 1.32
N ASP A 388 4.87 -23.65 0.52
CA ASP A 388 5.40 -24.97 0.92
C ASP A 388 6.61 -24.91 1.87
N ARG A 389 7.29 -23.77 1.99
CA ARG A 389 8.43 -23.57 2.88
C ARG A 389 8.07 -23.08 4.28
N VAL A 390 6.86 -22.59 4.49
CA VAL A 390 6.42 -22.08 5.79
C VAL A 390 6.34 -23.24 6.80
N VAL A 391 7.01 -23.05 7.93
CA VAL A 391 6.92 -23.90 9.12
C VAL A 391 6.17 -23.16 10.21
N LEU A 392 5.10 -23.78 10.73
CA LEU A 392 4.16 -23.16 11.65
C LEU A 392 4.20 -23.84 13.02
N GLU A 393 4.24 -23.05 14.09
CA GLU A 393 3.94 -23.52 15.44
C GLU A 393 2.49 -23.15 15.81
N ILE A 394 1.71 -24.15 16.18
CA ILE A 394 0.32 -24.03 16.61
C ILE A 394 0.31 -24.00 18.13
N GLN A 395 -0.06 -22.88 18.72
CA GLN A 395 -0.04 -22.63 20.15
C GLN A 395 -1.47 -22.65 20.70
N GLY A 396 -1.77 -23.59 21.60
CA GLY A 396 -3.05 -23.66 22.29
C GLY A 396 -3.00 -22.87 23.61
N HIS A 397 -4.02 -22.05 23.86
CA HIS A 397 -4.18 -21.31 25.10
C HIS A 397 -5.50 -21.63 25.77
N ALA A 398 -5.52 -21.64 27.09
CA ALA A 398 -6.70 -21.80 27.92
C ALA A 398 -6.94 -20.55 28.77
N SER A 399 -8.10 -20.45 29.39
CA SER A 399 -8.40 -19.41 30.39
C SER A 399 -8.41 -20.01 31.77
N ARG A 400 -8.07 -19.22 32.78
CA ARG A 400 -8.32 -19.56 34.17
C ARG A 400 -9.80 -19.43 34.48
N SER A 401 -10.39 -20.42 35.15
CA SER A 401 -11.82 -20.41 35.47
C SER A 401 -12.15 -19.48 36.66
N GLY A 402 -11.15 -19.15 37.49
CA GLY A 402 -11.24 -18.27 38.66
C GLY A 402 -9.90 -18.05 39.31
N PRO A 403 -9.81 -17.21 40.36
CA PRO A 403 -8.57 -16.94 41.07
C PRO A 403 -7.92 -18.21 41.67
N ASP A 404 -8.76 -19.15 42.10
CA ASP A 404 -8.37 -20.39 42.78
C ASP A 404 -8.24 -21.59 41.82
N ASP A 405 -8.24 -21.37 40.51
CA ASP A 405 -8.07 -22.45 39.53
C ASP A 405 -6.61 -22.93 39.53
N ASP A 406 -6.37 -24.03 40.18
CA ASP A 406 -5.06 -24.70 40.33
C ASP A 406 -4.81 -25.82 39.29
N ARG A 407 -5.75 -26.04 38.33
CA ARG A 407 -5.68 -27.09 37.33
C ARG A 407 -4.65 -26.78 36.21
N VAL A 408 -3.41 -26.44 36.60
CA VAL A 408 -2.34 -26.08 35.67
C VAL A 408 -2.07 -27.21 34.68
N ASP A 409 -1.83 -28.43 35.18
CA ASP A 409 -1.48 -29.59 34.34
C ASP A 409 -2.63 -30.00 33.42
N TYR A 410 -3.87 -29.91 33.90
CA TYR A 410 -5.06 -30.19 33.12
C TYR A 410 -5.20 -29.18 31.95
N ASN A 411 -5.11 -27.88 32.23
CA ASN A 411 -5.22 -26.85 31.21
C ASN A 411 -4.02 -26.88 30.23
N MET A 412 -2.83 -27.25 30.71
CA MET A 412 -1.68 -27.46 29.85
C MET A 412 -1.93 -28.62 28.88
N THR A 413 -2.39 -29.75 29.40
CA THR A 413 -2.71 -30.94 28.59
C THR A 413 -3.84 -30.66 27.60
N LEU A 414 -4.91 -29.97 28.03
CA LEU A 414 -6.05 -29.63 27.18
C LEU A 414 -5.64 -28.70 26.03
N SER A 415 -4.84 -27.68 26.34
CA SER A 415 -4.34 -26.74 25.32
C SER A 415 -3.40 -27.41 24.33
N GLN A 416 -2.56 -28.35 24.79
CA GLN A 416 -1.71 -29.17 23.90
C GLN A 416 -2.56 -30.05 22.97
N ARG A 417 -3.57 -30.74 23.49
CA ARG A 417 -4.47 -31.57 22.66
C ARG A 417 -5.22 -30.75 21.63
N ARG A 418 -5.65 -29.53 21.97
CA ARG A 418 -6.29 -28.62 21.03
C ARG A 418 -5.37 -28.20 19.88
N ALA A 419 -4.11 -27.88 20.19
CA ALA A 419 -3.11 -27.61 19.17
C ALA A 419 -2.86 -28.83 18.24
N GLU A 420 -2.85 -30.04 18.82
CA GLU A 420 -2.70 -31.29 18.07
C GLU A 420 -3.91 -31.56 17.17
N SER A 421 -5.14 -31.31 17.62
CA SER A 421 -6.34 -31.44 16.80
C SER A 421 -6.31 -30.51 15.59
N VAL A 422 -5.85 -29.25 15.78
CA VAL A 422 -5.68 -28.30 14.67
C VAL A 422 -4.60 -28.79 13.71
N LYS A 423 -3.47 -29.28 14.22
CA LYS A 423 -2.42 -29.89 13.38
C LYS A 423 -2.97 -31.04 12.56
N GLN A 424 -3.71 -31.97 13.18
CA GLN A 424 -4.27 -33.12 12.48
C GLN A 424 -5.24 -32.67 11.38
N ALA A 425 -6.11 -31.70 11.67
CA ALA A 425 -7.05 -31.15 10.69
C ALA A 425 -6.35 -30.50 9.47
N LEU A 426 -5.17 -29.89 9.66
CA LEU A 426 -4.35 -29.35 8.58
C LEU A 426 -3.65 -30.47 7.78
N VAL A 427 -3.18 -31.53 8.48
CA VAL A 427 -2.58 -32.71 7.84
C VAL A 427 -3.60 -33.45 6.97
N ASP A 428 -4.83 -33.59 7.45
CA ASP A 428 -5.93 -34.20 6.71
C ASP A 428 -6.26 -33.47 5.40
N ARG A 429 -5.86 -32.16 5.31
CA ARG A 429 -5.96 -31.32 4.11
C ARG A 429 -4.70 -31.31 3.24
N GLY A 430 -3.74 -32.16 3.53
CA GLY A 430 -2.53 -32.36 2.74
C GLY A 430 -1.32 -31.54 3.19
N VAL A 431 -1.41 -30.76 4.27
CA VAL A 431 -0.25 -30.05 4.81
C VAL A 431 0.72 -31.05 5.45
N GLN A 432 1.98 -30.99 5.10
CA GLN A 432 3.01 -31.92 5.57
C GLN A 432 3.23 -31.79 7.08
N ALA A 433 3.08 -32.88 7.81
CA ALA A 433 3.12 -32.92 9.28
C ALA A 433 4.40 -32.38 9.90
N PHE A 434 5.56 -32.51 9.23
CA PHE A 434 6.85 -32.00 9.72
C PHE A 434 6.95 -30.46 9.72
N ARG A 435 6.10 -29.80 8.96
CA ARG A 435 5.98 -28.34 8.90
C ARG A 435 5.15 -27.77 10.05
N LEU A 436 4.45 -28.62 10.80
CA LEU A 436 3.53 -28.21 11.85
C LEU A 436 4.06 -28.64 13.22
N LYS A 437 4.39 -27.68 14.06
CA LYS A 437 4.74 -27.89 15.48
C LYS A 437 3.55 -27.56 16.34
N THR A 438 3.43 -28.21 17.49
CA THR A 438 2.33 -27.94 18.44
C THR A 438 2.90 -27.59 19.80
N ARG A 439 2.25 -26.66 20.50
CA ARG A 439 2.61 -26.28 21.87
C ARG A 439 1.39 -25.83 22.66
N GLY A 440 1.18 -26.43 23.84
CA GLY A 440 0.20 -25.98 24.81
C GLY A 440 0.80 -24.99 25.80
N PHE A 441 0.07 -23.95 26.12
CA PHE A 441 0.47 -22.95 27.11
C PHE A 441 -0.47 -22.90 28.34
N GLY A 442 -1.54 -23.73 28.36
CA GLY A 442 -2.52 -23.63 29.40
C GLY A 442 -3.04 -22.20 29.55
N PHE A 443 -3.11 -21.69 30.75
CA PHE A 443 -3.47 -20.31 31.05
C PHE A 443 -2.25 -19.44 31.44
N SER A 444 -1.03 -19.87 31.15
CA SER A 444 0.19 -19.17 31.55
C SER A 444 0.44 -17.85 30.80
N MET A 445 -0.19 -17.65 29.62
CA MET A 445 0.00 -16.49 28.78
C MET A 445 -1.35 -15.84 28.42
N PRO A 446 -2.04 -15.20 29.38
CA PRO A 446 -3.27 -14.48 29.11
C PRO A 446 -2.99 -13.18 28.34
N VAL A 447 -3.86 -12.80 27.37
CA VAL A 447 -3.80 -11.52 26.65
C VAL A 447 -4.64 -10.44 27.35
N VAL A 448 -5.60 -10.86 28.15
CA VAL A 448 -6.44 -9.98 28.97
C VAL A 448 -6.62 -10.60 30.36
N PRO A 449 -6.95 -9.82 31.42
CA PRO A 449 -7.26 -10.37 32.73
C PRO A 449 -8.40 -11.41 32.69
N ASN A 450 -8.31 -12.47 33.51
CA ASN A 450 -9.35 -13.52 33.57
C ASN A 450 -10.55 -13.15 34.49
N ASP A 451 -10.93 -11.90 34.53
CA ASP A 451 -11.91 -11.29 35.45
C ASP A 451 -13.37 -11.41 34.97
N SER A 452 -13.59 -11.61 33.68
CA SER A 452 -14.91 -11.75 33.10
C SER A 452 -14.98 -12.92 32.12
N GLU A 453 -16.16 -13.44 31.80
CA GLU A 453 -16.31 -14.50 30.82
C GLU A 453 -15.91 -14.00 29.41
N ALA A 454 -16.19 -12.73 29.09
CA ALA A 454 -15.74 -12.13 27.84
C ALA A 454 -14.22 -12.16 27.71
N ASN A 455 -13.49 -11.78 28.74
CA ASN A 455 -12.04 -11.83 28.80
C ASN A 455 -11.50 -13.26 28.79
N ARG A 456 -12.13 -14.17 29.53
CA ARG A 456 -11.78 -15.60 29.46
C ARG A 456 -11.97 -16.19 28.07
N ALA A 457 -13.01 -15.78 27.36
CA ALA A 457 -13.24 -16.20 25.97
C ALA A 457 -12.13 -15.72 25.01
N LEU A 458 -11.57 -14.52 25.22
CA LEU A 458 -10.41 -14.02 24.47
C LEU A 458 -9.13 -14.79 24.78
N ASN A 459 -8.96 -15.23 26.02
CA ASN A 459 -7.81 -16.03 26.42
C ASN A 459 -7.88 -17.47 25.90
N ARG A 460 -9.05 -18.04 25.64
CA ARG A 460 -9.24 -19.34 24.97
C ARG A 460 -9.07 -19.15 23.47
N ARG A 461 -7.85 -19.17 23.00
CA ARG A 461 -7.47 -18.92 21.62
C ARG A 461 -6.46 -19.91 21.09
N THR A 462 -6.34 -19.97 19.78
CA THR A 462 -5.21 -20.62 19.10
C THR A 462 -4.36 -19.53 18.45
N VAL A 463 -3.07 -19.57 18.70
CA VAL A 463 -2.08 -18.66 18.10
C VAL A 463 -1.22 -19.47 17.14
N PHE A 464 -0.91 -18.90 16.01
CA PHE A 464 -0.07 -19.47 14.97
C PHE A 464 1.20 -18.66 14.85
N ARG A 465 2.34 -19.26 15.09
CA ARG A 465 3.65 -18.60 15.01
C ARG A 465 4.44 -19.16 13.83
N ILE A 466 4.89 -18.30 12.97
CA ILE A 466 5.73 -18.67 11.85
C ILE A 466 7.17 -18.84 12.36
N LEU A 467 7.69 -20.08 12.23
CA LEU A 467 9.05 -20.41 12.65
C LEU A 467 10.05 -20.28 11.50
N ARG A 468 9.58 -20.45 10.26
CA ARG A 468 10.36 -20.34 9.04
C ARG A 468 9.45 -20.00 7.86
N GLN A 469 9.90 -19.09 7.00
CA GLN A 469 9.29 -18.76 5.71
C GLN A 469 10.10 -19.30 4.54
#